data_245dd577eeae4ebf458ed81913626814
#
_entry.id   245dd577eeae4ebf458ed81913626814
#
_cell.length_a   1.000
_cell.length_b   1.000
_cell.length_c   1.000
_cell.angle_alpha   90.00
_cell.angle_beta   90.00
_cell.angle_gamma   90.00
#
_symmetry.space_group_name_H-M   'P 1'
#
loop_
_entity.id
_entity.type
_entity.pdbx_description
1 polymer ?
#
loop_
_entity_poly.entity_id
_entity_poly.type
_entity_poly.pdbx_seq_one_letter_code
_entity_poly.pdbx_strand_id
1 'polypeptide(L)'
;MRAARHDHGDRWAYLRDRPGMPGTSAMLQRKQSLFLLLAALLAFATWLFPIASFEGTDGIHRLWTTGLFDPEGVENNSASPVLPFSVLHSILGAALVLSIFLYGNRKRQMRVVRGTYLLILAVVAFQYITRNSVLAYLAQDGAVKNWYGLSFYLPLVVLVLAFVAERAIKADDELVRSADRLR
;
A
#
# COMPACT_ATOMS: atom_id res chain seq x y z
N MET A 1 -10.73 74.01 -17.24
CA MET A 1 -10.44 72.69 -17.80
C MET A 1 -9.54 71.94 -16.84
N ARG A 2 -10.07 71.02 -16.04
CA ARG A 2 -9.29 70.11 -15.17
C ARG A 2 -9.37 68.71 -15.78
N ALA A 3 -8.23 68.22 -16.24
CA ALA A 3 -8.09 66.87 -16.78
C ALA A 3 -8.20 65.82 -15.66
N ALA A 4 -9.10 64.87 -15.83
CA ALA A 4 -9.25 63.73 -14.95
C ALA A 4 -8.02 62.82 -15.13
N ARG A 5 -7.21 62.68 -14.08
CA ARG A 5 -6.10 61.74 -13.98
C ARG A 5 -6.71 60.37 -13.73
N HIS A 6 -6.77 59.55 -14.77
CA HIS A 6 -7.19 58.14 -14.66
C HIS A 6 -6.22 57.41 -13.76
N ASP A 7 -6.71 57.01 -12.62
CA ASP A 7 -6.00 56.15 -11.64
C ASP A 7 -5.92 54.73 -12.17
N HIS A 8 -4.77 54.37 -12.72
CA HIS A 8 -4.44 53.02 -13.16
C HIS A 8 -3.91 52.15 -12.01
N GLY A 9 -3.76 52.69 -10.79
CA GLY A 9 -3.15 51.98 -9.63
C GLY A 9 -4.05 50.90 -9.04
N ASP A 10 -5.37 51.09 -9.06
CA ASP A 10 -6.28 50.23 -8.28
C ASP A 10 -6.61 48.89 -8.94
N ARG A 11 -6.37 48.76 -10.24
CA ARG A 11 -6.60 47.46 -10.92
C ARG A 11 -5.65 46.36 -10.49
N TRP A 12 -4.43 46.70 -10.10
CA TRP A 12 -3.43 45.71 -9.67
C TRP A 12 -3.61 45.31 -8.20
N ALA A 13 -4.20 46.13 -7.37
CA ALA A 13 -4.55 45.81 -5.99
C ALA A 13 -5.64 44.74 -5.94
N TYR A 14 -6.65 44.78 -6.80
CA TYR A 14 -7.75 43.82 -6.88
C TYR A 14 -7.31 42.43 -7.32
N LEU A 15 -6.20 42.29 -8.03
CA LEU A 15 -5.67 40.99 -8.48
C LEU A 15 -4.81 40.32 -7.40
N ARG A 16 -4.35 41.07 -6.40
CA ARG A 16 -3.51 40.56 -5.31
C ARG A 16 -4.33 39.87 -4.22
N ASP A 17 -5.58 40.25 -4.03
CA ASP A 17 -6.47 39.78 -2.95
C ASP A 17 -7.52 38.74 -3.43
N ARG A 18 -7.33 38.12 -4.57
CA ARG A 18 -8.16 36.96 -4.88
C ARG A 18 -7.83 35.85 -3.86
N PRO A 19 -8.81 35.46 -2.98
CA PRO A 19 -8.61 34.27 -2.17
C PRO A 19 -8.26 33.15 -3.14
N GLY A 20 -7.04 32.61 -3.00
CA GLY A 20 -6.51 31.61 -3.92
C GLY A 20 -7.53 30.51 -4.12
N MET A 21 -7.90 30.25 -5.38
CA MET A 21 -8.64 29.03 -5.70
C MET A 21 -7.97 27.89 -4.97
N PRO A 22 -8.71 26.97 -4.31
CA PRO A 22 -8.12 25.83 -3.65
C PRO A 22 -7.27 25.10 -4.70
N GLY A 23 -5.94 25.30 -4.60
CA GLY A 23 -5.02 25.00 -5.66
C GLY A 23 -5.11 23.51 -6.01
N THR A 24 -4.90 23.19 -7.27
CA THR A 24 -4.72 21.84 -7.80
C THR A 24 -3.79 20.97 -6.95
N SER A 25 -2.88 21.59 -6.18
CA SER A 25 -2.02 20.93 -5.19
C SER A 25 -2.79 20.22 -4.06
N ALA A 26 -3.89 20.80 -3.56
CA ALA A 26 -4.70 20.17 -2.52
C ALA A 26 -5.46 18.92 -3.04
N MET A 27 -5.86 18.93 -4.32
CA MET A 27 -6.51 17.77 -4.94
C MET A 27 -5.50 16.66 -5.25
N LEU A 28 -4.28 16.98 -5.69
CA LEU A 28 -3.23 16.00 -5.95
C LEU A 28 -2.75 15.34 -4.65
N GLN A 29 -2.61 16.11 -3.58
CA GLN A 29 -2.24 15.59 -2.26
C GLN A 29 -3.29 14.62 -1.70
N ARG A 30 -4.59 14.85 -1.97
CA ARG A 30 -5.67 13.92 -1.60
C ARG A 30 -5.58 12.60 -2.37
N LYS A 31 -5.24 12.60 -3.66
CA LYS A 31 -5.12 11.38 -4.47
C LYS A 31 -3.98 10.47 -3.97
N GLN A 32 -2.82 11.03 -3.64
CA GLN A 32 -1.69 10.28 -3.08
C GLN A 32 -2.07 9.57 -1.78
N SER A 33 -2.68 10.33 -0.85
CA SER A 33 -3.10 9.78 0.44
C SER A 33 -4.18 8.72 0.28
N LEU A 34 -5.08 8.85 -0.71
CA LEU A 34 -6.11 7.87 -1.00
C LEU A 34 -5.51 6.54 -1.48
N PHE A 35 -4.54 6.56 -2.40
CA PHE A 35 -3.87 5.35 -2.87
C PHE A 35 -3.09 4.66 -1.75
N LEU A 36 -2.37 5.42 -0.90
CA LEU A 36 -1.65 4.87 0.24
C LEU A 36 -2.59 4.30 1.29
N LEU A 37 -3.72 4.97 1.56
CA LEU A 37 -4.73 4.48 2.48
C LEU A 37 -5.35 3.17 1.98
N LEU A 38 -5.74 3.13 0.70
CA LEU A 38 -6.29 1.91 0.10
C LEU A 38 -5.28 0.77 0.13
N ALA A 39 -4.00 1.04 -0.18
CA ALA A 39 -2.92 0.07 -0.09
C ALA A 39 -2.75 -0.46 1.35
N ALA A 40 -2.80 0.43 2.36
CA ALA A 40 -2.73 0.04 3.76
C ALA A 40 -3.93 -0.82 4.19
N LEU A 41 -5.14 -0.43 3.79
CA LEU A 41 -6.35 -1.21 4.08
C LEU A 41 -6.28 -2.62 3.47
N LEU A 42 -5.79 -2.75 2.22
CA LEU A 42 -5.60 -4.06 1.58
C LEU A 42 -4.50 -4.88 2.26
N ALA A 43 -3.43 -4.24 2.76
CA ALA A 43 -2.41 -4.94 3.54
C ALA A 43 -2.98 -5.53 4.84
N PHE A 44 -3.87 -4.82 5.54
CA PHE A 44 -4.58 -5.36 6.70
C PHE A 44 -5.69 -6.36 6.33
N ALA A 45 -6.33 -6.21 5.18
CA ALA A 45 -7.36 -7.13 4.70
C ALA A 45 -6.83 -8.55 4.47
N THR A 46 -5.51 -8.74 4.33
CA THR A 46 -4.88 -10.07 4.25
C THR A 46 -5.17 -10.95 5.49
N TRP A 47 -5.50 -10.36 6.62
CA TRP A 47 -5.87 -11.09 7.83
C TRP A 47 -7.24 -11.80 7.72
N LEU A 48 -8.09 -11.33 6.81
CA LEU A 48 -9.46 -11.81 6.66
C LEU A 48 -9.60 -13.01 5.73
N PHE A 49 -8.53 -13.38 5.02
CA PHE A 49 -8.59 -14.42 3.99
C PHE A 49 -7.39 -15.36 4.11
N PRO A 50 -7.53 -16.64 3.72
CA PRO A 50 -6.41 -17.57 3.68
C PRO A 50 -5.45 -17.21 2.55
N ILE A 51 -4.17 -17.54 2.74
CA ILE A 51 -3.10 -17.45 1.72
C ILE A 51 -3.24 -18.58 0.71
N ALA A 52 -3.53 -19.79 1.19
CA ALA A 52 -3.74 -20.98 0.38
C ALA A 52 -4.66 -21.95 1.10
N SER A 53 -5.27 -22.85 0.34
CA SER A 53 -6.04 -23.99 0.85
C SER A 53 -5.55 -25.27 0.21
N PHE A 54 -5.56 -26.35 0.98
CA PHE A 54 -5.07 -27.67 0.60
C PHE A 54 -6.13 -28.72 0.95
N GLU A 55 -6.59 -29.48 -0.01
CA GLU A 55 -7.55 -30.55 0.18
C GLU A 55 -6.79 -31.89 0.18
N GLY A 56 -6.64 -32.47 1.35
CA GLY A 56 -6.06 -33.80 1.60
C GLY A 56 -7.14 -34.85 1.82
N THR A 57 -6.70 -36.03 2.25
CA THR A 57 -7.58 -37.20 2.54
C THR A 57 -8.45 -36.97 3.78
N ASP A 58 -7.98 -36.18 4.71
CA ASP A 58 -8.59 -35.84 6.00
C ASP A 58 -9.44 -34.55 5.97
N GLY A 59 -9.38 -33.79 4.86
CA GLY A 59 -10.17 -32.57 4.69
C GLY A 59 -9.39 -31.39 4.14
N ILE A 60 -9.90 -30.16 4.43
CA ILE A 60 -9.33 -28.92 3.89
C ILE A 60 -8.48 -28.22 4.95
N HIS A 61 -7.18 -28.21 4.75
CA HIS A 61 -6.23 -27.40 5.51
C HIS A 61 -6.17 -26.00 4.93
N ARG A 62 -6.05 -24.98 5.79
CA ARG A 62 -6.00 -23.57 5.38
C ARG A 62 -4.78 -22.89 5.95
N LEU A 63 -3.93 -22.35 5.07
CA LEU A 63 -2.82 -21.50 5.45
C LEU A 63 -3.29 -20.06 5.57
N TRP A 64 -3.38 -19.56 6.80
CA TRP A 64 -3.68 -18.18 7.11
C TRP A 64 -2.40 -17.37 7.34
N THR A 65 -2.56 -16.07 7.48
CA THR A 65 -1.44 -15.18 7.82
C THR A 65 -0.87 -15.44 9.22
N THR A 66 -1.63 -16.10 10.10
CA THR A 66 -1.23 -16.46 11.47
C THR A 66 -0.57 -17.83 11.55
N GLY A 67 -0.97 -18.80 10.71
CA GLY A 67 -0.48 -20.16 10.75
C GLY A 67 -1.23 -21.11 9.82
N LEU A 68 -0.89 -22.38 9.87
CA LEU A 68 -1.60 -23.46 9.19
C LEU A 68 -2.66 -24.05 10.11
N PHE A 69 -3.90 -24.15 9.63
CA PHE A 69 -5.02 -24.72 10.36
C PHE A 69 -5.54 -25.96 9.68
N ASP A 70 -5.77 -26.99 10.48
CA ASP A 70 -6.34 -28.27 10.05
C ASP A 70 -7.85 -28.14 9.77
N PRO A 71 -8.53 -29.15 9.18
CA PRO A 71 -9.96 -29.13 8.90
C PRO A 71 -10.83 -28.85 10.12
N GLU A 72 -10.37 -29.24 11.30
CA GLU A 72 -11.02 -29.02 12.60
C GLU A 72 -10.82 -27.60 13.17
N GLY A 73 -10.01 -26.76 12.51
CA GLY A 73 -9.69 -25.40 12.94
C GLY A 73 -8.60 -25.34 14.02
N VAL A 74 -7.86 -26.41 14.22
CA VAL A 74 -6.72 -26.46 15.15
C VAL A 74 -5.46 -26.05 14.42
N GLU A 75 -4.60 -25.24 15.07
CA GLU A 75 -3.32 -24.84 14.49
C GLU A 75 -2.33 -25.99 14.47
N ASN A 76 -1.81 -26.29 13.27
CA ASN A 76 -0.79 -27.31 13.06
C ASN A 76 0.61 -26.70 13.23
N ASN A 77 1.14 -26.77 14.44
CA ASN A 77 2.45 -26.19 14.78
C ASN A 77 3.64 -26.83 14.05
N SER A 78 3.49 -28.09 13.56
CA SER A 78 4.59 -28.80 12.88
C SER A 78 4.87 -28.24 11.48
N ALA A 79 3.87 -27.68 10.82
CA ALA A 79 3.98 -27.13 9.46
C ALA A 79 3.68 -25.62 9.39
N SER A 80 3.38 -25.00 10.53
CA SER A 80 3.15 -23.55 10.60
C SER A 80 4.46 -22.77 10.36
N PRO A 81 4.40 -21.60 9.66
CA PRO A 81 5.59 -20.79 9.43
C PRO A 81 6.14 -20.24 10.76
N VAL A 82 7.46 -20.32 10.94
CA VAL A 82 8.16 -19.80 12.13
C VAL A 82 7.91 -18.31 12.36
N LEU A 83 7.82 -17.56 11.26
CA LEU A 83 7.46 -16.13 11.32
C LEU A 83 6.05 -15.95 10.76
N PRO A 84 5.08 -15.53 11.60
CA PRO A 84 3.71 -15.32 11.13
C PRO A 84 3.64 -14.18 10.11
N PHE A 85 2.99 -14.42 8.98
CA PHE A 85 2.80 -13.42 7.91
C PHE A 85 2.00 -12.23 8.40
N SER A 86 1.16 -12.39 9.41
CA SER A 86 0.41 -11.33 10.07
C SER A 86 1.32 -10.19 10.54
N VAL A 87 2.50 -10.51 11.11
CA VAL A 87 3.48 -9.50 11.54
C VAL A 87 4.02 -8.74 10.33
N LEU A 88 4.42 -9.43 9.26
CA LEU A 88 4.95 -8.80 8.05
C LEU A 88 3.93 -7.88 7.36
N HIS A 89 2.67 -8.33 7.25
CA HIS A 89 1.59 -7.52 6.68
C HIS A 89 1.22 -6.33 7.57
N SER A 90 1.30 -6.48 8.89
CA SER A 90 1.08 -5.37 9.83
C SER A 90 2.17 -4.32 9.72
N ILE A 91 3.44 -4.72 9.62
CA ILE A 91 4.57 -3.81 9.38
C ILE A 91 4.38 -3.08 8.04
N LEU A 92 3.99 -3.80 6.98
CA LEU A 92 3.71 -3.23 5.68
C LEU A 92 2.57 -2.20 5.74
N GLY A 93 1.43 -2.57 6.34
CA GLY A 93 0.29 -1.67 6.51
C GLY A 93 0.65 -0.44 7.33
N ALA A 94 1.36 -0.61 8.45
CA ALA A 94 1.83 0.48 9.28
C ALA A 94 2.79 1.42 8.53
N ALA A 95 3.74 0.89 7.75
CA ALA A 95 4.65 1.69 6.93
C ALA A 95 3.92 2.52 5.88
N LEU A 96 2.87 1.97 5.25
CA LEU A 96 2.02 2.69 4.30
C LEU A 96 1.20 3.80 5.00
N VAL A 97 0.62 3.52 6.17
CA VAL A 97 -0.08 4.54 6.98
C VAL A 97 0.88 5.65 7.41
N LEU A 98 2.05 5.30 7.93
CA LEU A 98 3.08 6.28 8.33
C LEU A 98 3.52 7.14 7.14
N SER A 99 3.59 6.58 5.93
CA SER A 99 3.96 7.34 4.74
C SER A 99 2.94 8.44 4.42
N ILE A 100 1.66 8.29 4.79
CA ILE A 100 0.64 9.33 4.63
C ILE A 100 1.00 10.56 5.48
N PHE A 101 1.46 10.35 6.71
CA PHE A 101 1.82 11.44 7.62
C PHE A 101 3.14 12.15 7.25
N LEU A 102 3.94 11.55 6.37
CA LEU A 102 5.18 12.15 5.88
C LEU A 102 4.98 13.15 4.73
N TYR A 103 3.76 13.58 4.45
CA TYR A 103 3.42 14.49 3.35
C TYR A 103 4.22 15.81 3.36
N GLY A 104 4.64 16.29 4.54
CA GLY A 104 5.49 17.48 4.70
C GLY A 104 6.95 17.28 4.22
N ASN A 105 7.40 16.03 4.06
CA ASN A 105 8.75 15.72 3.57
C ASN A 105 8.68 14.66 2.47
N ARG A 106 8.37 15.09 1.24
CA ARG A 106 8.19 14.23 0.07
C ARG A 106 9.36 13.28 -0.20
N LYS A 107 10.60 13.73 0.04
CA LYS A 107 11.79 12.87 -0.13
C LYS A 107 11.80 11.71 0.86
N ARG A 108 11.38 11.92 2.11
CA ARG A 108 11.24 10.84 3.11
C ARG A 108 10.06 9.94 2.77
N GLN A 109 8.93 10.50 2.39
CA GLN A 109 7.75 9.77 1.96
C GLN A 109 8.07 8.80 0.81
N MET A 110 8.71 9.28 -0.26
CA MET A 110 9.13 8.43 -1.38
C MET A 110 10.09 7.30 -0.96
N ARG A 111 11.02 7.58 -0.02
CA ARG A 111 11.94 6.53 0.48
C ARG A 111 11.20 5.43 1.24
N VAL A 112 10.22 5.80 2.08
CA VAL A 112 9.39 4.82 2.79
C VAL A 112 8.58 3.99 1.81
N VAL A 113 7.89 4.63 0.86
CA VAL A 113 7.09 3.93 -0.16
C VAL A 113 7.96 2.98 -1.00
N ARG A 114 9.18 3.38 -1.39
CA ARG A 114 10.10 2.48 -2.09
C ARG A 114 10.58 1.33 -1.21
N GLY A 115 10.81 1.57 0.06
CA GLY A 115 11.14 0.51 1.03
C GLY A 115 10.03 -0.54 1.12
N THR A 116 8.75 -0.14 1.01
CA THR A 116 7.64 -1.10 1.00
C THR A 116 7.66 -2.03 -0.20
N TYR A 117 8.22 -1.63 -1.36
CA TYR A 117 8.33 -2.53 -2.53
C TYR A 117 9.16 -3.77 -2.22
N LEU A 118 10.35 -3.56 -1.62
CA LEU A 118 11.22 -4.66 -1.24
C LEU A 118 10.54 -5.57 -0.20
N LEU A 119 9.84 -4.96 0.76
CA LEU A 119 9.09 -5.71 1.75
C LEU A 119 7.95 -6.52 1.11
N ILE A 120 7.18 -5.94 0.18
CA ILE A 120 6.10 -6.65 -0.52
C ILE A 120 6.66 -7.82 -1.32
N LEU A 121 7.74 -7.61 -2.08
CA LEU A 121 8.38 -8.67 -2.87
C LEU A 121 8.90 -9.79 -1.97
N ALA A 122 9.52 -9.45 -0.83
CA ALA A 122 9.98 -10.43 0.14
C ALA A 122 8.81 -11.22 0.74
N VAL A 123 7.70 -10.55 1.09
CA VAL A 123 6.49 -11.20 1.62
C VAL A 123 5.90 -12.18 0.58
N VAL A 124 5.74 -11.76 -0.68
CA VAL A 124 5.21 -12.63 -1.75
C VAL A 124 6.11 -13.83 -1.99
N ALA A 125 7.43 -13.63 -2.07
CA ALA A 125 8.38 -14.73 -2.23
C ALA A 125 8.32 -15.71 -1.05
N PHE A 126 8.25 -15.18 0.17
CA PHE A 126 8.19 -16.00 1.38
C PHE A 126 6.84 -16.75 1.49
N GLN A 127 5.72 -16.12 1.15
CA GLN A 127 4.42 -16.80 1.04
C GLN A 127 4.46 -17.95 0.04
N TYR A 128 5.08 -17.73 -1.13
CA TYR A 128 5.21 -18.78 -2.15
C TYR A 128 6.05 -19.94 -1.66
N ILE A 129 7.20 -19.68 -1.03
CA ILE A 129 8.09 -20.72 -0.48
C ILE A 129 7.36 -21.49 0.62
N THR A 130 6.75 -20.81 1.58
CA THR A 130 6.02 -21.44 2.69
C THR A 130 4.87 -22.29 2.20
N ARG A 131 4.09 -21.77 1.25
CA ARG A 131 2.98 -22.52 0.64
C ARG A 131 3.47 -23.83 0.00
N ASN A 132 4.60 -23.80 -0.72
CA ASN A 132 5.16 -25.01 -1.33
C ASN A 132 5.73 -25.97 -0.28
N SER A 133 6.31 -25.45 0.81
CA SER A 133 6.76 -26.30 1.92
C SER A 133 5.59 -26.99 2.62
N VAL A 134 4.49 -26.28 2.86
CA VAL A 134 3.26 -26.86 3.42
C VAL A 134 2.66 -27.91 2.48
N LEU A 135 2.62 -27.62 1.17
CA LEU A 135 2.16 -28.61 0.19
C LEU A 135 3.01 -29.89 0.22
N ALA A 136 4.34 -29.75 0.27
CA ALA A 136 5.25 -30.90 0.33
C ALA A 136 5.08 -31.72 1.62
N TYR A 137 4.81 -31.03 2.74
CA TYR A 137 4.52 -31.69 4.02
C TYR A 137 3.22 -32.51 3.96
N LEU A 138 2.12 -31.88 3.51
CA LEU A 138 0.82 -32.57 3.43
C LEU A 138 0.78 -33.66 2.36
N ALA A 139 1.58 -33.55 1.30
CA ALA A 139 1.65 -34.58 0.23
C ALA A 139 2.34 -35.88 0.66
N GLN A 140 2.93 -35.92 1.87
CA GLN A 140 3.49 -37.18 2.40
C GLN A 140 2.40 -38.20 2.73
N ASP A 141 1.20 -37.71 3.09
CA ASP A 141 0.06 -38.56 3.48
C ASP A 141 -0.88 -38.89 2.31
N GLY A 142 -0.56 -38.43 1.09
CA GLY A 142 -1.35 -38.73 -0.11
C GLY A 142 -1.41 -37.60 -1.12
N ALA A 143 -2.30 -37.74 -2.09
CA ALA A 143 -2.52 -36.70 -3.11
C ALA A 143 -3.26 -35.49 -2.52
N VAL A 144 -2.69 -34.30 -2.71
CA VAL A 144 -3.24 -33.04 -2.22
C VAL A 144 -3.61 -32.13 -3.38
N LYS A 145 -4.87 -31.73 -3.48
CA LYS A 145 -5.29 -30.63 -4.35
C LYS A 145 -5.05 -29.31 -3.62
N ASN A 146 -4.63 -28.29 -4.34
CA ASN A 146 -4.32 -27.01 -3.72
C ASN A 146 -4.70 -25.82 -4.61
N TRP A 147 -5.05 -24.68 -3.99
CA TRP A 147 -5.32 -23.42 -4.67
C TRP A 147 -4.86 -22.25 -3.83
N TYR A 148 -4.56 -21.14 -4.51
CA TYR A 148 -4.19 -19.89 -3.86
C TYR A 148 -5.42 -19.18 -3.30
N GLY A 149 -5.33 -18.69 -2.09
CA GLY A 149 -6.34 -17.83 -1.48
C GLY A 149 -6.17 -16.36 -1.84
N LEU A 150 -7.16 -15.55 -1.47
CA LEU A 150 -7.18 -14.14 -1.80
C LEU A 150 -6.00 -13.38 -1.18
N SER A 151 -5.59 -13.73 0.04
CA SER A 151 -4.45 -13.11 0.73
C SER A 151 -3.11 -13.26 0.02
N PHE A 152 -2.97 -14.22 -0.89
CA PHE A 152 -1.78 -14.33 -1.71
C PHE A 152 -1.69 -13.21 -2.77
N TYR A 153 -2.82 -12.79 -3.33
CA TYR A 153 -2.87 -11.78 -4.39
C TYR A 153 -2.92 -10.35 -3.86
N LEU A 154 -3.44 -10.13 -2.66
CA LEU A 154 -3.58 -8.79 -2.08
C LEU A 154 -2.25 -8.01 -2.03
N PRO A 155 -1.09 -8.58 -1.63
CA PRO A 155 0.18 -7.86 -1.64
C PRO A 155 0.59 -7.38 -3.05
N LEU A 156 0.24 -8.12 -4.11
CA LEU A 156 0.51 -7.68 -5.49
C LEU A 156 -0.32 -6.45 -5.85
N VAL A 157 -1.58 -6.39 -5.42
CA VAL A 157 -2.43 -5.20 -5.60
C VAL A 157 -1.88 -4.03 -4.78
N VAL A 158 -1.43 -4.28 -3.55
CA VAL A 158 -0.76 -3.28 -2.70
C VAL A 158 0.49 -2.71 -3.40
N LEU A 159 1.29 -3.54 -4.07
CA LEU A 159 2.46 -3.12 -4.84
C LEU A 159 2.07 -2.13 -5.95
N VAL A 160 1.03 -2.45 -6.72
CA VAL A 160 0.54 -1.57 -7.80
C VAL A 160 0.06 -0.23 -7.24
N LEU A 161 -0.73 -0.25 -6.15
CA LEU A 161 -1.23 0.97 -5.51
C LEU A 161 -0.10 1.83 -4.95
N ALA A 162 0.90 1.21 -4.31
CA ALA A 162 2.07 1.90 -3.80
C ALA A 162 2.89 2.55 -4.93
N PHE A 163 3.02 1.88 -6.08
CA PHE A 163 3.67 2.42 -7.27
C PHE A 163 2.90 3.63 -7.84
N VAL A 164 1.57 3.54 -7.95
CA VAL A 164 0.73 4.66 -8.39
C VAL A 164 0.83 5.84 -7.42
N ALA A 165 0.86 5.57 -6.11
CA ALA A 165 1.05 6.59 -5.09
C ALA A 165 2.41 7.28 -5.22
N GLU A 166 3.51 6.53 -5.40
CA GLU A 166 4.84 7.12 -5.61
C GLU A 166 4.87 8.03 -6.85
N ARG A 167 4.26 7.59 -7.94
CA ARG A 167 4.19 8.38 -9.17
C ARG A 167 3.44 9.69 -8.96
N ALA A 168 2.34 9.65 -8.18
CA ALA A 168 1.59 10.84 -7.81
C ALA A 168 2.40 11.79 -6.90
N ILE A 169 3.15 11.25 -5.92
CA ILE A 169 4.04 12.02 -5.05
C ILE A 169 5.13 12.73 -5.88
N LYS A 170 5.73 12.02 -6.84
CA LYS A 170 6.78 12.56 -7.69
C LYS A 170 6.25 13.69 -8.57
N ALA A 171 5.10 13.52 -9.21
CA ALA A 171 4.48 14.56 -10.02
C ALA A 171 4.18 15.84 -9.22
N ASP A 172 3.71 15.69 -7.97
CA ASP A 172 3.46 16.82 -7.09
C ASP A 172 4.76 17.53 -6.65
N ASP A 173 5.85 16.80 -6.40
CA ASP A 173 7.17 17.37 -6.08
C ASP A 173 7.73 18.19 -7.26
N GLU A 174 7.56 17.70 -8.49
CA GLU A 174 7.98 18.39 -9.71
C GLU A 174 7.21 19.70 -9.94
N LEU A 175 5.88 19.71 -9.68
CA LEU A 175 5.06 20.92 -9.80
C LEU A 175 5.50 22.00 -8.81
N VAL A 176 5.78 21.64 -7.56
CA VAL A 176 6.24 22.63 -6.56
C VAL A 176 7.60 23.21 -6.94
N ARG A 177 8.54 22.36 -7.38
CA ARG A 177 9.86 22.85 -7.81
C ARG A 177 9.79 23.75 -9.04
N SER A 178 8.87 23.50 -9.96
CA SER A 178 8.68 24.38 -11.13
C SER A 178 8.15 25.76 -10.72
N ALA A 179 7.21 25.81 -9.77
CA ALA A 179 6.69 27.06 -9.24
C ALA A 179 7.77 27.88 -8.49
N ASP A 180 8.65 27.23 -7.73
CA ASP A 180 9.75 27.89 -7.02
C ASP A 180 10.82 28.49 -7.97
N ARG A 181 10.99 27.94 -9.18
CA ARG A 181 11.92 28.49 -10.18
C ARG A 181 11.40 29.74 -10.89
N LEU A 182 10.11 29.97 -10.86
CA LEU A 182 9.47 31.12 -11.51
C LEU A 182 9.34 32.35 -10.59
N ARG A 183 9.75 32.20 -9.33
CA ARG A 183 9.71 33.24 -8.29
C ARG A 183 11.09 33.78 -8.00
#